data_85634d55bc32aecc5486186e1406eda5
#
_entry.id   85634d55bc32aecc5486186e1406eda5
#
_cell.length_a   1.000
_cell.length_b   1.000
_cell.length_c   1.000
_cell.angle_alpha   90.00
_cell.angle_beta   90.00
_cell.angle_gamma   90.00
#
_symmetry.space_group_name_H-M   'P 1'
#
loop_
_entity.id
_entity.type
_entity.pdbx_description
1 polymer ?
#
loop_
_entity_poly.entity_id
_entity_poly.type
_entity_poly.pdbx_seq_one_letter_code
_entity_poly.pdbx_strand_id
1 'polypeptide(L)'
;RRYQGVAPGCHLVAAKVLDRRGNGRLQDVLRALQWISFNQNLYGIRIINISVGAAAMDSKAAARLIKAVEQAWDQGFVVVTAAGNMGPAYGSVTAPGSSKKVITVGASDMLDRISSVSGAGPTAECVCKPDLVAPGADVISCANKRNSYAIKSGTSMSTPRVSGAIALLLQKDPFLTNVEVKMLLRESCLD
;
A
#
# COMPACT_ATOMS: atom_id res chain seq x y z
N ARG A 1 -21.89 8.42 -9.77
CA ARG A 1 -20.88 8.32 -10.87
C ARG A 1 -20.45 6.86 -11.00
N ARG A 2 -20.24 6.35 -12.25
CA ARG A 2 -20.05 4.92 -12.53
C ARG A 2 -18.74 4.34 -11.96
N TYR A 3 -17.70 5.16 -11.81
CA TYR A 3 -16.38 4.76 -11.30
C TYR A 3 -15.93 5.74 -10.21
N GLN A 4 -16.50 5.59 -9.03
CA GLN A 4 -16.19 6.41 -7.87
C GLN A 4 -15.22 5.65 -6.96
N GLY A 5 -14.18 6.32 -6.47
CA GLY A 5 -13.25 5.76 -5.49
C GLY A 5 -13.90 5.59 -4.11
N VAL A 6 -13.22 4.87 -3.21
CA VAL A 6 -13.69 4.61 -1.83
C VAL A 6 -13.84 5.91 -1.04
N ALA A 7 -12.91 6.85 -1.20
CA ALA A 7 -12.93 8.16 -0.56
C ALA A 7 -12.89 9.29 -1.62
N PRO A 8 -14.00 9.57 -2.31
CA PRO A 8 -14.01 10.45 -3.48
C PRO A 8 -13.74 11.92 -3.15
N GLY A 9 -13.89 12.32 -1.90
CA GLY A 9 -13.65 13.68 -1.41
C GLY A 9 -12.26 13.91 -0.84
N CYS A 10 -11.39 12.88 -0.80
CA CYS A 10 -10.05 13.05 -0.25
C CYS A 10 -9.14 13.88 -1.18
N HIS A 11 -8.23 14.64 -0.58
CA HIS A 11 -7.16 15.30 -1.32
C HIS A 11 -6.06 14.31 -1.66
N LEU A 12 -5.51 14.38 -2.87
CA LEU A 12 -4.47 13.49 -3.34
C LEU A 12 -3.18 14.28 -3.65
N VAL A 13 -2.08 13.80 -3.09
CA VAL A 13 -0.73 14.24 -3.44
C VAL A 13 -0.04 13.09 -4.18
N ALA A 14 0.31 13.29 -5.43
CA ALA A 14 0.93 12.26 -6.25
C ALA A 14 2.45 12.44 -6.31
N ALA A 15 3.20 11.57 -5.65
CA ALA A 15 4.65 11.50 -5.75
C ALA A 15 5.05 10.57 -6.92
N LYS A 16 5.50 11.16 -8.02
CA LYS A 16 5.90 10.39 -9.22
C LYS A 16 7.28 9.80 -9.03
N VAL A 17 7.35 8.54 -8.64
CA VAL A 17 8.59 7.76 -8.42
C VAL A 17 8.88 6.73 -9.51
N LEU A 18 7.96 6.54 -10.47
CA LEU A 18 8.09 5.62 -11.58
C LEU A 18 8.15 6.36 -12.92
N ASP A 19 8.92 5.83 -13.85
CA ASP A 19 8.97 6.29 -15.23
C ASP A 19 7.73 5.84 -16.04
N ARG A 20 7.74 6.14 -17.36
CA ARG A 20 6.63 5.77 -18.26
C ARG A 20 6.49 4.27 -18.49
N ARG A 21 7.53 3.48 -18.17
CA ARG A 21 7.56 2.02 -18.29
C ARG A 21 7.18 1.32 -16.98
N GLY A 22 6.97 2.09 -15.91
CA GLY A 22 6.69 1.56 -14.57
C GLY A 22 7.95 1.20 -13.77
N ASN A 23 9.14 1.57 -14.23
CA ASN A 23 10.39 1.36 -13.51
C ASN A 23 10.65 2.52 -12.54
N GLY A 24 11.16 2.23 -11.36
CA GLY A 24 11.54 3.21 -10.35
C GLY A 24 12.90 2.90 -9.73
N ARG A 25 13.54 3.92 -9.20
CA ARG A 25 14.77 3.77 -8.43
C ARG A 25 14.44 3.90 -6.94
N LEU A 26 15.05 3.08 -6.10
CA LEU A 26 14.92 3.18 -4.64
C LEU A 26 15.13 4.63 -4.17
N GLN A 27 16.14 5.31 -4.71
CA GLN A 27 16.46 6.67 -4.31
C GLN A 27 15.32 7.67 -4.56
N ASP A 28 14.53 7.47 -5.61
CA ASP A 28 13.38 8.36 -5.90
C ASP A 28 12.24 8.12 -4.91
N VAL A 29 12.03 6.87 -4.48
CA VAL A 29 11.06 6.54 -3.42
C VAL A 29 11.51 7.15 -2.08
N LEU A 30 12.80 7.03 -1.73
CA LEU A 30 13.34 7.61 -0.50
C LEU A 30 13.21 9.14 -0.47
N ARG A 31 13.51 9.81 -1.60
CA ARG A 31 13.32 11.26 -1.74
C ARG A 31 11.85 11.66 -1.62
N ALA A 32 10.94 10.87 -2.19
CA ALA A 32 9.52 11.12 -2.08
C ALA A 32 9.04 11.03 -0.62
N LEU A 33 9.48 10.01 0.14
CA LEU A 33 9.16 9.88 1.56
C LEU A 33 9.71 11.05 2.38
N GLN A 34 10.94 11.49 2.11
CA GLN A 34 11.50 12.68 2.74
C GLN A 34 10.68 13.94 2.43
N TRP A 35 10.32 14.14 1.17
CA TRP A 35 9.50 15.29 0.76
C TRP A 35 8.14 15.28 1.47
N ILE A 36 7.48 14.11 1.56
CA ILE A 36 6.22 13.93 2.27
C ILE A 36 6.36 14.33 3.74
N SER A 37 7.43 13.87 4.41
CA SER A 37 7.70 14.22 5.81
C SER A 37 7.88 15.74 6.02
N PHE A 38 8.64 16.40 5.16
CA PHE A 38 8.82 17.86 5.23
C PHE A 38 7.55 18.66 4.96
N ASN A 39 6.65 18.12 4.14
CA ASN A 39 5.46 18.83 3.70
C ASN A 39 4.17 18.33 4.37
N GLN A 40 4.28 17.47 5.40
CA GLN A 40 3.14 16.87 6.10
C GLN A 40 2.11 17.92 6.53
N ASN A 41 2.54 18.93 7.25
CA ASN A 41 1.66 19.98 7.79
C ASN A 41 1.10 20.89 6.71
N LEU A 42 1.90 21.22 5.69
CA LEU A 42 1.48 22.08 4.59
C LEU A 42 0.32 21.51 3.79
N TYR A 43 0.34 20.20 3.53
CA TYR A 43 -0.69 19.51 2.75
C TYR A 43 -1.64 18.65 3.60
N GLY A 44 -1.47 18.61 4.92
CA GLY A 44 -2.28 17.78 5.81
C GLY A 44 -2.16 16.28 5.51
N ILE A 45 -0.97 15.80 5.11
CA ILE A 45 -0.77 14.41 4.70
C ILE A 45 -0.86 13.50 5.92
N ARG A 46 -1.78 12.55 5.91
CA ARG A 46 -1.98 11.56 6.97
C ARG A 46 -1.70 10.13 6.50
N ILE A 47 -1.92 9.83 5.23
CA ILE A 47 -1.86 8.49 4.65
C ILE A 47 -0.81 8.46 3.54
N ILE A 48 0.04 7.45 3.56
CA ILE A 48 1.00 7.15 2.50
C ILE A 48 0.64 5.81 1.88
N ASN A 49 0.21 5.80 0.61
CA ASN A 49 -0.06 4.58 -0.15
C ASN A 49 1.15 4.23 -1.02
N ILE A 50 1.70 3.03 -0.83
CA ILE A 50 2.82 2.51 -1.61
C ILE A 50 2.40 1.21 -2.30
N SER A 51 1.87 1.34 -3.51
CA SER A 51 1.45 0.20 -4.35
C SER A 51 2.54 -0.29 -5.29
N VAL A 52 3.80 0.01 -4.99
CA VAL A 52 4.97 -0.46 -5.72
C VAL A 52 5.74 -1.45 -4.85
N GLY A 53 6.04 -2.60 -5.40
CA GLY A 53 6.83 -3.64 -4.74
C GLY A 53 8.15 -3.86 -5.48
N ALA A 54 9.13 -4.33 -4.75
CA ALA A 54 10.45 -4.61 -5.29
C ALA A 54 10.68 -6.12 -5.36
N ALA A 55 10.23 -6.72 -6.44
CA ALA A 55 10.39 -8.15 -6.68
C ALA A 55 11.85 -8.58 -6.92
N ALA A 56 12.73 -7.64 -7.30
CA ALA A 56 14.11 -7.90 -7.68
C ALA A 56 15.14 -7.01 -6.95
N MET A 57 14.81 -6.55 -5.73
CA MET A 57 15.78 -5.81 -4.91
C MET A 57 16.75 -6.77 -4.21
N ASP A 58 18.01 -6.37 -4.14
CA ASP A 58 18.94 -7.00 -3.19
C ASP A 58 18.49 -6.74 -1.74
N SER A 59 18.96 -7.58 -0.82
CA SER A 59 18.58 -7.52 0.60
C SER A 59 18.89 -6.16 1.25
N LYS A 60 19.96 -5.49 0.81
CA LYS A 60 20.40 -4.19 1.34
C LYS A 60 19.47 -3.06 0.89
N ALA A 61 19.03 -3.08 -0.36
CA ALA A 61 18.07 -2.12 -0.87
C ALA A 61 16.68 -2.32 -0.25
N ALA A 62 16.24 -3.56 -0.10
CA ALA A 62 15.00 -3.91 0.60
C ALA A 62 15.01 -3.40 2.06
N ALA A 63 16.08 -3.65 2.81
CA ALA A 63 16.22 -3.17 4.18
C ALA A 63 16.17 -1.63 4.29
N ARG A 64 16.77 -0.91 3.34
CA ARG A 64 16.70 0.56 3.29
C ARG A 64 15.29 1.07 3.06
N LEU A 65 14.53 0.41 2.16
CA LEU A 65 13.13 0.76 1.90
C LEU A 65 12.24 0.49 3.12
N ILE A 66 12.40 -0.69 3.75
CA ILE A 66 11.69 -1.04 4.99
C ILE A 66 11.97 -0.01 6.07
N LYS A 67 13.23 0.34 6.32
CA LYS A 67 13.61 1.35 7.30
C LYS A 67 12.93 2.71 7.01
N ALA A 68 12.86 3.12 5.76
CA ALA A 68 12.27 4.41 5.38
C ALA A 68 10.75 4.44 5.62
N VAL A 69 10.02 3.37 5.31
CA VAL A 69 8.57 3.31 5.57
C VAL A 69 8.28 3.18 7.07
N GLU A 70 9.14 2.52 7.84
CA GLU A 70 9.03 2.46 9.30
C GLU A 70 9.31 3.82 9.96
N GLN A 71 10.26 4.58 9.45
CA GLN A 71 10.49 5.96 9.90
C GLN A 71 9.27 6.86 9.62
N ALA A 72 8.62 6.71 8.45
CA ALA A 72 7.39 7.43 8.17
C ALA A 72 6.26 7.00 9.13
N TRP A 73 6.15 5.70 9.43
CA TRP A 73 5.22 5.20 10.43
C TRP A 73 5.48 5.82 11.82
N ASP A 74 6.72 5.88 12.26
CA ASP A 74 7.12 6.45 13.56
C ASP A 74 6.86 7.96 13.64
N GLN A 75 6.75 8.65 12.50
CA GLN A 75 6.33 10.06 12.41
C GLN A 75 4.80 10.24 12.47
N GLY A 76 4.03 9.17 12.60
CA GLY A 76 2.57 9.20 12.72
C GLY A 76 1.81 9.06 11.40
N PHE A 77 2.48 8.82 10.25
CA PHE A 77 1.77 8.51 9.02
C PHE A 77 1.13 7.13 9.08
N VAL A 78 -0.07 6.99 8.55
CA VAL A 78 -0.64 5.68 8.24
C VAL A 78 -0.05 5.20 6.92
N VAL A 79 0.93 4.31 6.99
CA VAL A 79 1.62 3.78 5.80
C VAL A 79 0.96 2.48 5.38
N VAL A 80 0.47 2.44 4.15
CA VAL A 80 -0.23 1.29 3.54
C VAL A 80 0.56 0.79 2.34
N THR A 81 0.90 -0.50 2.33
CA THR A 81 1.77 -1.10 1.32
C THR A 81 1.13 -2.35 0.71
N ALA A 82 1.46 -2.63 -0.55
CA ALA A 82 1.07 -3.87 -1.20
C ALA A 82 1.89 -5.07 -0.67
N ALA A 83 1.27 -6.24 -0.54
CA ALA A 83 1.97 -7.48 -0.18
C ALA A 83 2.93 -7.97 -1.28
N GLY A 84 2.73 -7.52 -2.52
CA GLY A 84 3.44 -7.99 -3.69
C GLY A 84 2.69 -9.08 -4.44
N ASN A 85 3.18 -9.38 -5.64
CA ASN A 85 2.53 -10.30 -6.57
C ASN A 85 3.41 -11.52 -6.90
N MET A 86 4.16 -12.00 -5.89
CA MET A 86 5.06 -13.16 -6.00
C MET A 86 4.51 -14.42 -5.32
N GLY A 87 3.23 -14.36 -4.88
CA GLY A 87 2.53 -15.50 -4.29
C GLY A 87 2.24 -16.62 -5.29
N PRO A 88 1.60 -17.71 -4.83
CA PRO A 88 1.01 -17.92 -3.50
C PRO A 88 1.94 -18.53 -2.44
N ALA A 89 3.20 -18.83 -2.78
CA ALA A 89 4.12 -19.48 -1.85
C ALA A 89 4.32 -18.67 -0.55
N TYR A 90 4.49 -19.36 0.57
CA TYR A 90 4.88 -18.73 1.82
C TYR A 90 6.21 -17.98 1.69
N GLY A 91 6.33 -16.85 2.41
CA GLY A 91 7.51 -16.00 2.33
C GLY A 91 7.59 -15.11 1.07
N SER A 92 6.52 -15.04 0.26
CA SER A 92 6.49 -14.28 -0.98
C SER A 92 6.09 -12.80 -0.82
N VAL A 93 5.88 -12.34 0.42
CA VAL A 93 5.63 -10.90 0.68
C VAL A 93 6.89 -10.10 0.37
N THR A 94 6.75 -9.11 -0.50
CA THR A 94 7.88 -8.28 -0.95
C THR A 94 8.03 -6.98 -0.14
N ALA A 95 9.24 -6.42 -0.11
CA ALA A 95 9.46 -5.10 0.48
C ALA A 95 8.72 -4.01 -0.32
N PRO A 96 8.13 -2.99 0.36
CA PRO A 96 8.18 -2.74 1.81
C PRO A 96 7.09 -3.45 2.63
N GLY A 97 6.23 -4.28 2.00
CA GLY A 97 5.13 -4.98 2.66
C GLY A 97 5.57 -5.98 3.74
N SER A 98 6.82 -6.42 3.74
CA SER A 98 7.39 -7.28 4.78
C SER A 98 7.70 -6.55 6.10
N SER A 99 7.56 -5.22 6.17
CA SER A 99 7.75 -4.45 7.42
C SER A 99 6.74 -4.87 8.50
N LYS A 100 7.21 -5.00 9.74
CA LYS A 100 6.34 -5.34 10.90
C LYS A 100 5.35 -4.23 11.24
N LYS A 101 5.70 -2.96 10.98
CA LYS A 101 4.94 -1.79 11.45
C LYS A 101 3.78 -1.42 10.53
N VAL A 102 4.07 -1.26 9.23
CA VAL A 102 3.12 -0.72 8.26
C VAL A 102 1.92 -1.65 8.00
N ILE A 103 0.86 -1.12 7.43
CA ILE A 103 -0.30 -1.91 7.01
C ILE A 103 0.00 -2.53 5.64
N THR A 104 0.04 -3.85 5.59
CA THR A 104 0.31 -4.61 4.36
C THR A 104 -0.97 -5.24 3.85
N VAL A 105 -1.29 -5.01 2.58
CA VAL A 105 -2.56 -5.41 1.96
C VAL A 105 -2.33 -6.47 0.89
N GLY A 106 -3.00 -7.61 1.03
CA GLY A 106 -3.12 -8.66 0.03
C GLY A 106 -4.37 -8.48 -0.84
N ALA A 107 -4.55 -9.37 -1.82
CA ALA A 107 -5.72 -9.38 -2.69
C ALA A 107 -6.62 -10.57 -2.36
N SER A 108 -7.83 -10.31 -1.81
CA SER A 108 -8.77 -11.35 -1.32
C SER A 108 -9.32 -12.24 -2.43
N ASP A 109 -9.54 -11.69 -3.60
CA ASP A 109 -10.07 -12.39 -4.79
C ASP A 109 -8.98 -13.08 -5.63
N MET A 110 -7.76 -13.15 -5.10
CA MET A 110 -6.59 -13.78 -5.72
C MET A 110 -5.90 -14.79 -4.79
N LEU A 111 -6.57 -15.24 -3.72
CA LEU A 111 -6.00 -16.18 -2.74
C LEU A 111 -6.21 -17.65 -3.12
N ASP A 112 -7.37 -17.99 -3.71
CA ASP A 112 -7.83 -19.36 -3.88
C ASP A 112 -7.64 -19.90 -5.31
N ARG A 113 -6.92 -19.20 -6.18
CA ARG A 113 -6.72 -19.60 -7.55
C ARG A 113 -5.34 -20.21 -7.77
N ILE A 114 -5.23 -21.20 -8.63
CA ILE A 114 -3.95 -21.76 -9.12
C ILE A 114 -3.04 -20.63 -9.65
N SER A 115 -3.64 -19.55 -10.16
CA SER A 115 -2.97 -18.32 -10.61
C SER A 115 -2.91 -17.23 -9.53
N SER A 116 -3.07 -17.57 -8.26
CA SER A 116 -2.94 -16.60 -7.16
C SER A 116 -1.56 -15.99 -7.18
N VAL A 117 -1.52 -14.65 -7.14
CA VAL A 117 -0.27 -13.89 -7.13
C VAL A 117 -0.09 -13.08 -5.85
N SER A 118 -1.11 -13.02 -4.98
CA SER A 118 -1.03 -12.27 -3.73
C SER A 118 0.10 -12.82 -2.86
N GLY A 119 1.00 -11.93 -2.42
CA GLY A 119 2.08 -12.31 -1.52
C GLY A 119 1.54 -12.84 -0.19
N ALA A 120 2.11 -13.96 0.28
CA ALA A 120 1.74 -14.67 1.51
C ALA A 120 2.91 -14.79 2.46
N GLY A 121 2.65 -14.56 3.77
CA GLY A 121 3.59 -14.75 4.85
C GLY A 121 3.62 -16.20 5.38
N PRO A 122 4.36 -16.47 6.46
CA PRO A 122 5.13 -15.48 7.24
C PRO A 122 6.34 -14.93 6.48
N THR A 123 6.81 -13.74 6.87
CA THR A 123 8.07 -13.19 6.35
C THR A 123 9.28 -13.98 6.89
N ALA A 124 10.46 -13.73 6.34
CA ALA A 124 11.71 -14.36 6.83
C ALA A 124 11.98 -14.09 8.33
N GLU A 125 11.42 -13.01 8.87
CA GLU A 125 11.48 -12.65 10.29
C GLU A 125 10.29 -13.20 11.11
N CYS A 126 9.57 -14.20 10.58
CA CYS A 126 8.40 -14.83 11.20
C CYS A 126 7.25 -13.85 11.52
N VAL A 127 7.09 -12.77 10.72
CA VAL A 127 5.98 -11.85 10.86
C VAL A 127 4.81 -12.30 9.99
N CYS A 128 3.62 -12.44 10.59
CA CYS A 128 2.39 -12.72 9.83
C CYS A 128 2.03 -11.53 8.93
N LYS A 129 2.02 -11.74 7.63
CA LYS A 129 1.67 -10.79 6.59
C LYS A 129 0.91 -11.50 5.45
N PRO A 130 0.01 -10.83 4.72
CA PRO A 130 -0.43 -9.43 4.90
C PRO A 130 -1.22 -9.24 6.21
N ASP A 131 -1.41 -7.97 6.66
CA ASP A 131 -2.23 -7.64 7.84
C ASP A 131 -3.72 -7.81 7.55
N LEU A 132 -4.13 -7.53 6.32
CA LEU A 132 -5.49 -7.70 5.82
C LEU A 132 -5.50 -7.85 4.29
N VAL A 133 -6.65 -8.22 3.75
CA VAL A 133 -6.87 -8.37 2.32
C VAL A 133 -8.02 -7.49 1.84
N ALA A 134 -8.00 -7.10 0.57
CA ALA A 134 -9.09 -6.39 -0.07
C ALA A 134 -9.18 -6.82 -1.55
N PRO A 135 -10.34 -6.65 -2.22
CA PRO A 135 -10.48 -7.03 -3.63
C PRO A 135 -9.44 -6.33 -4.51
N GLY A 136 -8.76 -7.09 -5.35
CA GLY A 136 -7.67 -6.63 -6.22
C GLY A 136 -7.74 -7.14 -7.65
N ALA A 137 -8.71 -8.00 -8.00
CA ALA A 137 -8.89 -8.50 -9.35
C ALA A 137 -9.81 -7.59 -10.17
N ASP A 138 -9.48 -7.44 -11.45
CA ASP A 138 -10.27 -6.76 -12.48
C ASP A 138 -10.77 -5.35 -12.08
N VAL A 139 -9.90 -4.62 -11.38
CA VAL A 139 -10.22 -3.27 -10.91
C VAL A 139 -10.14 -2.27 -12.06
N ILE A 140 -11.28 -1.62 -12.33
CA ILE A 140 -11.37 -0.55 -13.33
C ILE A 140 -10.94 0.77 -12.67
N SER A 141 -9.93 1.43 -13.23
CA SER A 141 -9.43 2.71 -12.75
C SER A 141 -8.91 3.58 -13.89
N CYS A 142 -8.58 4.84 -13.58
CA CYS A 142 -8.02 5.78 -14.54
C CYS A 142 -6.74 5.24 -15.18
N ALA A 143 -6.63 5.33 -16.49
CA ALA A 143 -5.44 5.01 -17.24
C ALA A 143 -4.55 6.26 -17.45
N ASN A 144 -3.31 6.05 -17.86
CA ASN A 144 -2.37 7.13 -18.17
C ASN A 144 -2.64 7.85 -19.52
N LYS A 145 -3.71 7.48 -20.21
CA LYS A 145 -4.21 8.15 -21.42
C LYS A 145 -5.37 9.07 -21.06
N ARG A 146 -5.46 10.21 -21.73
CA ARG A 146 -6.52 11.18 -21.48
C ARG A 146 -7.92 10.55 -21.62
N ASN A 147 -8.77 10.77 -20.63
CA ASN A 147 -10.18 10.32 -20.59
C ASN A 147 -10.34 8.79 -20.82
N SER A 148 -9.44 7.97 -20.32
CA SER A 148 -9.51 6.52 -20.48
C SER A 148 -9.43 5.80 -19.15
N TYR A 149 -9.95 4.56 -19.16
CA TYR A 149 -9.90 3.62 -18.04
C TYR A 149 -9.16 2.36 -18.47
N ALA A 150 -8.58 1.68 -17.50
CA ALA A 150 -7.93 0.38 -17.70
C ALA A 150 -8.36 -0.57 -16.59
N ILE A 151 -8.39 -1.86 -16.92
CA ILE A 151 -8.60 -2.94 -15.96
C ILE A 151 -7.23 -3.45 -15.54
N LYS A 152 -7.00 -3.56 -14.24
CA LYS A 152 -5.77 -4.11 -13.67
C LYS A 152 -6.06 -4.99 -12.48
N SER A 153 -5.21 -6.00 -12.26
CA SER A 153 -5.30 -6.92 -11.13
C SER A 153 -3.96 -6.93 -10.37
N GLY A 154 -4.03 -7.18 -9.06
CA GLY A 154 -2.88 -7.28 -8.17
C GLY A 154 -3.08 -6.60 -6.82
N THR A 155 -2.21 -6.87 -5.88
CA THR A 155 -2.21 -6.25 -4.56
C THR A 155 -2.05 -4.73 -4.61
N SER A 156 -1.46 -4.21 -5.68
CA SER A 156 -1.39 -2.76 -5.97
C SER A 156 -2.77 -2.11 -6.15
N MET A 157 -3.81 -2.89 -6.50
CA MET A 157 -5.20 -2.44 -6.65
C MET A 157 -5.98 -2.56 -5.33
N SER A 158 -5.63 -3.53 -4.50
CA SER A 158 -6.21 -3.71 -3.15
C SER A 158 -5.76 -2.59 -2.19
N THR A 159 -4.48 -2.25 -2.23
CA THR A 159 -3.84 -1.28 -1.33
C THR A 159 -4.56 0.09 -1.29
N PRO A 160 -4.90 0.75 -2.42
CA PRO A 160 -5.58 2.03 -2.41
C PRO A 160 -7.04 1.94 -1.93
N ARG A 161 -7.69 0.79 -1.99
CA ARG A 161 -9.02 0.59 -1.39
C ARG A 161 -8.95 0.70 0.13
N VAL A 162 -7.95 0.06 0.73
CA VAL A 162 -7.69 0.17 2.17
C VAL A 162 -7.29 1.60 2.55
N SER A 163 -6.44 2.25 1.76
CA SER A 163 -6.08 3.66 1.98
C SER A 163 -7.31 4.57 1.94
N GLY A 164 -8.27 4.30 1.05
CA GLY A 164 -9.54 5.01 1.00
C GLY A 164 -10.42 4.75 2.23
N ALA A 165 -10.50 3.50 2.71
CA ALA A 165 -11.22 3.17 3.95
C ALA A 165 -10.60 3.91 5.15
N ILE A 166 -9.27 3.97 5.23
CA ILE A 166 -8.54 4.73 6.26
C ILE A 166 -8.89 6.23 6.17
N ALA A 167 -8.99 6.78 4.97
CA ALA A 167 -9.36 8.18 4.81
C ALA A 167 -10.76 8.46 5.37
N LEU A 168 -11.72 7.53 5.20
CA LEU A 168 -13.06 7.64 5.80
C LEU A 168 -13.03 7.48 7.34
N LEU A 169 -12.18 6.59 7.87
CA LEU A 169 -11.98 6.48 9.32
C LEU A 169 -11.45 7.79 9.90
N LEU A 170 -10.42 8.35 9.30
CA LEU A 170 -9.81 9.62 9.72
C LEU A 170 -10.74 10.83 9.50
N GLN A 171 -11.68 10.75 8.57
CA GLN A 171 -12.74 11.76 8.42
C GLN A 171 -13.71 11.70 9.60
N LYS A 172 -14.06 10.48 10.05
CA LYS A 172 -14.95 10.25 11.19
C LYS A 172 -14.28 10.64 12.53
N ASP A 173 -13.02 10.28 12.69
CA ASP A 173 -12.22 10.62 13.87
C ASP A 173 -10.80 11.05 13.42
N PRO A 174 -10.56 12.37 13.30
CA PRO A 174 -9.27 12.91 12.85
C PRO A 174 -8.11 12.71 13.82
N PHE A 175 -8.39 12.35 15.08
CA PHE A 175 -7.39 12.21 16.12
C PHE A 175 -6.81 10.79 16.22
N LEU A 176 -7.38 9.82 15.51
CA LEU A 176 -6.84 8.46 15.49
C LEU A 176 -5.36 8.45 15.09
N THR A 177 -4.58 7.75 15.87
CA THR A 177 -3.19 7.43 15.56
C THR A 177 -3.11 6.35 14.48
N ASN A 178 -1.95 6.20 13.85
CA ASN A 178 -1.73 5.13 12.88
C ASN A 178 -1.87 3.72 13.48
N VAL A 179 -1.53 3.55 14.77
CA VAL A 179 -1.68 2.29 15.49
C VAL A 179 -3.16 1.98 15.70
N GLU A 180 -3.95 2.95 16.19
CA GLU A 180 -5.41 2.79 16.38
C GLU A 180 -6.11 2.50 15.06
N VAL A 181 -5.75 3.19 13.98
CA VAL A 181 -6.26 2.89 12.64
C VAL A 181 -5.98 1.45 12.25
N LYS A 182 -4.75 0.95 12.47
CA LYS A 182 -4.38 -0.45 12.15
C LYS A 182 -5.19 -1.44 12.97
N MET A 183 -5.42 -1.18 14.25
CA MET A 183 -6.21 -2.05 15.13
C MET A 183 -7.69 -2.05 14.74
N LEU A 184 -8.29 -0.88 14.50
CA LEU A 184 -9.68 -0.76 14.06
C LEU A 184 -9.95 -1.47 12.73
N LEU A 185 -9.01 -1.37 11.77
CA LEU A 185 -9.13 -2.11 10.52
C LEU A 185 -9.17 -3.62 10.77
N ARG A 186 -8.27 -4.13 11.61
CA ARG A 186 -8.22 -5.56 11.94
C ARG A 186 -9.52 -6.04 12.62
N GLU A 187 -10.05 -5.27 13.57
CA GLU A 187 -11.29 -5.59 14.28
C GLU A 187 -12.52 -5.52 13.36
N SER A 188 -12.46 -4.73 12.30
CA SER A 188 -13.55 -4.56 11.32
C SER A 188 -13.48 -5.53 10.14
N CYS A 189 -12.44 -6.36 10.03
CA CYS A 189 -12.35 -7.37 8.99
C CYS A 189 -13.34 -8.51 9.27
N LEU A 190 -13.88 -9.06 8.17
CA LEU A 190 -14.58 -10.35 8.20
C LEU A 190 -13.51 -11.46 8.20
N ASP A 191 -13.78 -12.55 8.93
CA ASP A 191 -12.95 -13.76 8.96
C ASP A 191 -12.99 -14.52 7.63
#